data_849f6116a6fb97cc6eb011a369e8f97b
#
_entry.id   849f6116a6fb97cc6eb011a369e8f97b
#
_cell.length_a   1.000
_cell.length_b   1.000
_cell.length_c   1.000
_cell.angle_alpha   90.00
_cell.angle_beta   90.00
_cell.angle_gamma   90.00
#
_symmetry.space_group_name_H-M   'P 1'
#
loop_
_entity.id
_entity.type
_entity.pdbx_description
1 polymer ?
#
loop_
_entity_poly.entity_id
_entity_poly.type
_entity_poly.pdbx_seq_one_letter_code
_entity_poly.pdbx_strand_id
1 'polypeptide(L)'
;MLNDFLSGSAAWGVLLTLAAFALGALINRITGKAIFNPLLLGSIFVIIFLSVCKIPYADYKASAAPVNYLLLPATVALAIPLYEKWDLLRENAAAIIAGISVGTLVSLGSALALALALDLTQEQYATLLPKSVTTAISMDVAAELGGIAALTGAI
;
A
#
# COMPACT_ATOMS: atom_id res chain seq x y z
N MET A 1 0.39 -4.58 32.27
CA MET A 1 1.82 -4.94 32.18
C MET A 1 2.29 -5.25 30.76
N LEU A 2 1.73 -6.26 30.04
CA LEU A 2 2.15 -6.53 28.65
C LEU A 2 1.79 -5.37 27.70
N ASN A 3 0.57 -4.83 27.82
CA ASN A 3 0.13 -3.68 27.03
C ASN A 3 0.95 -2.41 27.34
N ASP A 4 1.31 -2.16 28.59
CA ASP A 4 2.08 -0.97 28.98
C ASP A 4 3.53 -1.06 28.48
N PHE A 5 4.09 -2.27 28.43
CA PHE A 5 5.43 -2.51 27.87
C PHE A 5 5.43 -2.37 26.34
N LEU A 6 4.37 -2.83 25.70
CA LEU A 6 4.21 -2.73 24.23
C LEU A 6 3.87 -1.31 23.80
N SER A 7 3.05 -0.56 24.53
CA SER A 7 2.72 0.84 24.20
C SER A 7 3.87 1.82 24.38
N GLY A 8 4.89 1.48 25.18
CA GLY A 8 6.05 2.33 25.47
C GLY A 8 7.26 2.15 24.54
N SER A 9 7.32 1.09 23.72
CA SER A 9 8.49 0.86 22.87
C SER A 9 8.15 0.92 21.38
N ALA A 10 8.79 1.86 20.66
CA ALA A 10 8.67 1.97 19.20
C ALA A 10 9.22 0.74 18.44
N ALA A 11 9.88 -0.19 19.12
CA ALA A 11 10.55 -1.31 18.47
C ALA A 11 9.66 -2.52 18.21
N TRP A 12 8.63 -2.75 19.04
CA TRP A 12 7.81 -3.98 18.93
C TRP A 12 6.99 -4.05 17.65
N GLY A 13 6.41 -2.90 17.22
CA GLY A 13 5.64 -2.85 15.98
C GLY A 13 6.50 -3.11 14.74
N VAL A 14 7.73 -2.59 14.75
CA VAL A 14 8.73 -2.88 13.71
C VAL A 14 9.08 -4.37 13.71
N LEU A 15 9.40 -4.94 14.86
CA LEU A 15 9.73 -6.37 14.98
C LEU A 15 8.57 -7.26 14.56
N LEU A 16 7.35 -6.94 14.99
CA LEU A 16 6.15 -7.68 14.61
C LEU A 16 5.95 -7.65 13.10
N THR A 17 6.08 -6.48 12.46
CA THR A 17 5.94 -6.32 11.02
C THR A 17 6.98 -7.14 10.26
N LEU A 18 8.25 -7.06 10.67
CA LEU A 18 9.35 -7.82 10.04
C LEU A 18 9.18 -9.32 10.25
N ALA A 19 8.81 -9.76 11.45
CA ALA A 19 8.58 -11.17 11.74
C ALA A 19 7.39 -11.73 10.94
N ALA A 20 6.27 -11.01 10.88
CA ALA A 20 5.10 -11.38 10.09
C ALA A 20 5.43 -11.48 8.60
N PHE A 21 6.20 -10.52 8.07
CA PHE A 21 6.65 -10.57 6.68
C PHE A 21 7.61 -11.74 6.43
N ALA A 22 8.57 -11.98 7.33
CA ALA A 22 9.51 -13.10 7.22
C ALA A 22 8.80 -14.45 7.23
N LEU A 23 7.80 -14.63 8.09
CA LEU A 23 6.95 -15.83 8.11
C LEU A 23 6.16 -15.98 6.80
N GLY A 24 5.57 -14.90 6.30
CA GLY A 24 4.88 -14.89 5.01
C GLY A 24 5.81 -15.26 3.86
N ALA A 25 7.02 -14.70 3.83
CA ALA A 25 8.04 -15.01 2.83
C ALA A 25 8.51 -16.46 2.91
N LEU A 26 8.68 -17.01 4.11
CA LEU A 26 9.04 -18.39 4.33
C LEU A 26 7.96 -19.34 3.78
N ILE A 27 6.70 -19.09 4.09
CA ILE A 27 5.56 -19.88 3.59
C ILE A 27 5.47 -19.80 2.06
N ASN A 28 5.64 -18.61 1.49
CA ASN A 28 5.66 -18.44 0.04
C ASN A 28 6.79 -19.25 -0.60
N ARG A 29 8.00 -19.21 -0.02
CA ARG A 29 9.16 -19.95 -0.51
C ARG A 29 8.96 -21.48 -0.47
N ILE A 30 8.30 -21.99 0.57
CA ILE A 30 8.02 -23.43 0.72
C ILE A 30 6.90 -23.87 -0.23
N THR A 31 5.89 -23.05 -0.42
CA THR A 31 4.67 -23.42 -1.16
C THR A 31 4.78 -23.13 -2.66
N GLY A 32 5.56 -22.09 -3.06
CA GLY A 32 5.78 -21.71 -4.46
C GLY A 32 4.55 -21.21 -5.23
N LYS A 33 3.41 -21.01 -4.54
CA LYS A 33 2.14 -20.59 -5.16
C LYS A 33 1.95 -19.09 -5.03
N ALA A 34 1.54 -18.43 -6.12
CA ALA A 34 1.30 -16.98 -6.16
C ALA A 34 0.22 -16.50 -5.16
N ILE A 35 -0.71 -17.38 -4.76
CA ILE A 35 -1.76 -17.08 -3.77
C ILE A 35 -1.17 -16.77 -2.39
N PHE A 36 -0.02 -17.37 -2.04
CA PHE A 36 0.67 -17.12 -0.77
C PHE A 36 1.63 -15.93 -0.87
N ASN A 37 1.10 -14.79 -1.32
CA ASN A 37 1.88 -13.55 -1.34
C ASN A 37 2.37 -13.18 0.06
N PRO A 38 3.69 -12.94 0.27
CA PRO A 38 4.25 -12.60 1.57
C PRO A 38 3.59 -11.39 2.24
N LEU A 39 3.19 -10.39 1.44
CA LEU A 39 2.52 -9.19 1.95
C LEU A 39 1.12 -9.54 2.50
N LEU A 40 0.36 -10.35 1.78
CA LEU A 40 -0.97 -10.77 2.20
C LEU A 40 -0.90 -11.63 3.46
N LEU A 41 -0.01 -12.61 3.49
CA LEU A 41 0.19 -13.45 4.68
C LEU A 41 0.70 -12.63 5.87
N GLY A 42 1.66 -11.73 5.65
CA GLY A 42 2.16 -10.84 6.70
C GLY A 42 1.06 -9.96 7.29
N SER A 43 0.21 -9.37 6.46
CA SER A 43 -0.94 -8.58 6.92
C SER A 43 -1.92 -9.41 7.74
N ILE A 44 -2.26 -10.62 7.28
CA ILE A 44 -3.14 -11.54 8.01
C ILE A 44 -2.55 -11.90 9.38
N PHE A 45 -1.25 -12.22 9.44
CA PHE A 45 -0.58 -12.54 10.71
C PHE A 45 -0.62 -11.36 11.69
N VAL A 46 -0.36 -10.13 11.22
CA VAL A 46 -0.44 -8.93 12.06
C VAL A 46 -1.87 -8.73 12.57
N ILE A 47 -2.90 -8.85 11.71
CA ILE A 47 -4.30 -8.71 12.10
C ILE A 47 -4.69 -9.75 13.15
N ILE A 48 -4.34 -11.03 12.94
CA ILE A 48 -4.61 -12.10 13.90
C ILE A 48 -3.92 -11.80 15.22
N PHE A 49 -2.64 -11.44 15.20
CA PHE A 49 -1.88 -11.14 16.42
C PHE A 49 -2.51 -9.99 17.21
N LEU A 50 -2.82 -8.87 16.56
CA LEU A 50 -3.46 -7.73 17.22
C LEU A 50 -4.83 -8.09 17.80
N SER A 51 -5.63 -8.89 17.08
CA SER A 51 -6.95 -9.33 17.51
C SER A 51 -6.87 -10.27 18.74
N VAL A 52 -5.95 -11.24 18.72
CA VAL A 52 -5.77 -12.19 19.82
C VAL A 52 -5.22 -11.49 21.07
N CYS A 53 -4.24 -10.59 20.89
CA CYS A 53 -3.64 -9.83 22.00
C CYS A 53 -4.50 -8.65 22.44
N LYS A 54 -5.62 -8.35 21.73
CA LYS A 54 -6.50 -7.19 22.00
C LYS A 54 -5.74 -5.86 22.05
N ILE A 55 -4.76 -5.69 21.16
CA ILE A 55 -3.96 -4.48 21.05
C ILE A 55 -4.67 -3.52 20.10
N PRO A 56 -4.92 -2.25 20.49
CA PRO A 56 -5.48 -1.25 19.60
C PRO A 56 -4.57 -1.01 18.37
N TYR A 57 -5.17 -0.90 17.19
CA TYR A 57 -4.43 -0.61 15.96
C TYR A 57 -3.62 0.71 16.04
N ALA A 58 -4.12 1.68 16.82
CA ALA A 58 -3.44 2.95 17.04
C ALA A 58 -2.06 2.78 17.67
N ASP A 59 -1.92 1.89 18.64
CA ASP A 59 -0.65 1.60 19.33
C ASP A 59 0.33 0.88 18.40
N TYR A 60 -0.18 -0.07 17.60
CA TYR A 60 0.64 -0.72 16.56
C TYR A 60 1.12 0.30 15.53
N LYS A 61 0.23 1.17 15.01
CA LYS A 61 0.58 2.21 14.02
C LYS A 61 1.65 3.16 14.55
N ALA A 62 1.55 3.56 15.81
CA ALA A 62 2.54 4.42 16.45
C ALA A 62 3.90 3.72 16.61
N SER A 63 3.91 2.45 17.03
CA SER A 63 5.15 1.67 17.20
C SER A 63 5.78 1.24 15.86
N ALA A 64 5.01 1.10 14.79
CA ALA A 64 5.48 0.80 13.44
C ALA A 64 5.87 2.06 12.63
N ALA A 65 5.72 3.27 13.18
CA ALA A 65 6.06 4.53 12.51
C ALA A 65 7.47 4.55 11.88
N PRO A 66 8.54 3.99 12.49
CA PRO A 66 9.86 3.93 11.86
C PRO A 66 9.87 3.21 10.51
N VAL A 67 9.01 2.20 10.31
CA VAL A 67 8.88 1.51 9.01
C VAL A 67 8.29 2.46 7.96
N ASN A 68 7.32 3.29 8.35
CA ASN A 68 6.76 4.31 7.45
C ASN A 68 7.79 5.35 7.00
N TYR A 69 8.74 5.72 7.86
CA TYR A 69 9.82 6.63 7.45
C TYR A 69 10.74 6.04 6.39
N LEU A 70 10.85 4.71 6.31
CA LEU A 70 11.63 4.05 5.26
C LEU A 70 10.91 4.02 3.91
N LEU A 71 9.63 4.32 3.86
CA LEU A 71 8.87 4.34 2.61
C LEU A 71 9.40 5.42 1.65
N LEU A 72 9.72 6.60 2.17
CA LEU A 72 10.23 7.71 1.37
C LEU A 72 11.59 7.39 0.72
N PRO A 73 12.64 6.97 1.45
CA PRO A 73 13.89 6.56 0.82
C PRO A 73 13.74 5.32 -0.08
N ALA A 74 12.82 4.40 0.24
CA ALA A 74 12.56 3.25 -0.63
C ALA A 74 11.95 3.68 -1.98
N THR A 75 11.02 4.63 -1.98
CA THR A 75 10.46 5.17 -3.24
C THR A 75 11.50 5.94 -4.04
N VAL A 76 12.37 6.70 -3.40
CA VAL A 76 13.49 7.39 -4.07
C VAL A 76 14.48 6.37 -4.67
N ALA A 77 14.72 5.25 -4.00
CA ALA A 77 15.59 4.19 -4.52
C ALA A 77 15.07 3.57 -5.83
N LEU A 78 13.77 3.63 -6.11
CA LEU A 78 13.20 3.19 -7.39
C LEU A 78 13.65 4.06 -8.58
N ALA A 79 14.19 5.25 -8.32
CA ALA A 79 14.77 6.07 -9.37
C ALA A 79 16.08 5.48 -9.93
N ILE A 80 16.79 4.64 -9.18
CA ILE A 80 18.06 4.04 -9.61
C ILE A 80 17.87 3.15 -10.85
N PRO A 81 17.01 2.11 -10.84
CA PRO A 81 16.78 1.30 -12.04
C PRO A 81 16.15 2.09 -13.19
N LEU A 82 15.40 3.16 -12.89
CA LEU A 82 14.89 4.06 -13.92
C LEU A 82 16.02 4.82 -14.60
N TYR A 83 16.99 5.29 -13.82
CA TYR A 83 18.17 5.98 -14.34
C TYR A 83 19.07 5.04 -15.16
N GLU A 84 19.25 3.80 -14.74
CA GLU A 84 20.00 2.77 -15.50
C GLU A 84 19.38 2.51 -16.90
N LYS A 85 18.08 2.76 -17.07
CA LYS A 85 17.36 2.61 -18.34
C LYS A 85 17.06 3.94 -19.02
N TRP A 86 17.81 5.00 -18.68
CA TRP A 86 17.56 6.36 -19.16
C TRP A 86 17.55 6.47 -20.70
N ASP A 87 18.48 5.82 -21.38
CA ASP A 87 18.57 5.85 -22.83
C ASP A 87 17.33 5.22 -23.47
N LEU A 88 16.88 4.07 -22.95
CA LEU A 88 15.66 3.41 -23.41
C LEU A 88 14.40 4.25 -23.17
N LEU A 89 14.35 4.95 -22.03
CA LEU A 89 13.28 5.87 -21.70
C LEU A 89 13.24 7.05 -22.67
N ARG A 90 14.39 7.60 -23.00
CA ARG A 90 14.51 8.75 -23.92
C ARG A 90 14.14 8.38 -25.35
N GLU A 91 14.58 7.23 -25.83
CA GLU A 91 14.24 6.71 -27.16
C GLU A 91 12.74 6.47 -27.32
N ASN A 92 12.06 6.03 -26.26
CA ASN A 92 10.65 5.70 -26.29
C ASN A 92 9.75 6.73 -25.58
N ALA A 93 10.27 7.93 -25.31
CA ALA A 93 9.57 8.95 -24.50
C ALA A 93 8.17 9.27 -25.02
N ALA A 94 8.00 9.41 -26.33
CA ALA A 94 6.70 9.70 -26.93
C ALA A 94 5.68 8.57 -26.69
N ALA A 95 6.09 7.32 -26.83
CA ALA A 95 5.24 6.15 -26.58
C ALA A 95 4.88 6.03 -25.10
N ILE A 96 5.85 6.29 -24.20
CA ILE A 96 5.66 6.25 -22.75
C ILE A 96 4.66 7.34 -22.32
N ILE A 97 4.86 8.58 -22.76
CA ILE A 97 3.98 9.70 -22.41
C ILE A 97 2.57 9.45 -22.96
N ALA A 98 2.45 9.01 -24.21
CA ALA A 98 1.16 8.67 -24.80
C ALA A 98 0.47 7.54 -24.03
N GLY A 99 1.21 6.47 -23.70
CA GLY A 99 0.68 5.33 -22.94
C GLY A 99 0.21 5.72 -21.55
N ILE A 100 0.99 6.50 -20.80
CA ILE A 100 0.63 6.98 -19.48
C ILE A 100 -0.60 7.90 -19.56
N SER A 101 -0.62 8.85 -20.52
CA SER A 101 -1.74 9.78 -20.67
C SER A 101 -3.04 9.06 -21.01
N VAL A 102 -3.01 8.16 -21.98
CA VAL A 102 -4.19 7.36 -22.36
C VAL A 102 -4.60 6.43 -21.22
N GLY A 103 -3.66 5.74 -20.57
CA GLY A 103 -3.93 4.88 -19.43
C GLY A 103 -4.59 5.62 -18.26
N THR A 104 -4.11 6.82 -17.96
CA THR A 104 -4.70 7.67 -16.93
C THR A 104 -6.11 8.11 -17.30
N LEU A 105 -6.32 8.59 -18.51
CA LEU A 105 -7.66 9.00 -18.99
C LEU A 105 -8.66 7.84 -18.97
N VAL A 106 -8.25 6.67 -19.42
CA VAL A 106 -9.10 5.45 -19.39
C VAL A 106 -9.39 5.02 -17.95
N SER A 107 -8.39 5.08 -17.07
CA SER A 107 -8.58 4.73 -15.65
C SER A 107 -9.58 5.67 -14.98
N LEU A 108 -9.39 6.99 -15.12
CA LEU A 108 -10.30 7.98 -14.56
C LEU A 108 -11.70 7.89 -15.19
N GLY A 109 -11.76 7.74 -16.52
CA GLY A 109 -13.02 7.58 -17.24
C GLY A 109 -13.78 6.33 -16.83
N SER A 110 -13.10 5.20 -16.65
CA SER A 110 -13.72 3.95 -16.16
C SER A 110 -14.22 4.08 -14.72
N ALA A 111 -13.45 4.75 -13.84
CA ALA A 111 -13.88 5.01 -12.47
C ALA A 111 -15.13 5.90 -12.42
N LEU A 112 -15.16 6.96 -13.25
CA LEU A 112 -16.32 7.84 -13.36
C LEU A 112 -17.54 7.10 -13.95
N ALA A 113 -17.36 6.33 -15.01
CA ALA A 113 -18.43 5.55 -15.61
C ALA A 113 -19.04 4.55 -14.62
N LEU A 114 -18.19 3.88 -13.82
CA LEU A 114 -18.64 2.98 -12.76
C LEU A 114 -19.41 3.73 -11.67
N ALA A 115 -18.89 4.89 -11.26
CA ALA A 115 -19.52 5.72 -10.24
C ALA A 115 -20.94 6.16 -10.66
N LEU A 116 -21.10 6.58 -11.93
CA LEU A 116 -22.38 6.97 -12.47
C LEU A 116 -23.33 5.78 -12.68
N ALA A 117 -22.80 4.62 -13.09
CA ALA A 117 -23.62 3.44 -13.35
C ALA A 117 -24.14 2.78 -12.05
N LEU A 118 -23.43 2.93 -10.95
CA LEU A 118 -23.75 2.37 -9.64
C LEU A 118 -24.27 3.40 -8.64
N ASP A 119 -24.53 4.63 -9.06
CA ASP A 119 -24.95 5.76 -8.22
C ASP A 119 -24.10 5.89 -6.95
N LEU A 120 -22.75 5.80 -7.11
CA LEU A 120 -21.84 5.89 -5.99
C LEU A 120 -21.85 7.29 -5.38
N THR A 121 -21.73 7.34 -4.06
CA THR A 121 -21.56 8.61 -3.34
C THR A 121 -20.22 9.25 -3.67
N GLN A 122 -20.11 10.56 -3.44
CA GLN A 122 -18.85 11.30 -3.68
C GLN A 122 -17.69 10.68 -2.89
N GLU A 123 -17.92 10.24 -1.67
CA GLU A 123 -16.92 9.57 -0.83
C GLU A 123 -16.44 8.24 -1.43
N GLN A 124 -17.36 7.43 -1.96
CA GLN A 124 -17.03 6.17 -2.62
C GLN A 124 -16.26 6.40 -3.93
N TYR A 125 -16.67 7.41 -4.71
CA TYR A 125 -15.97 7.79 -5.93
C TYR A 125 -14.54 8.28 -5.62
N ALA A 126 -14.38 9.16 -4.64
CA ALA A 126 -13.08 9.65 -4.20
C ALA A 126 -12.16 8.51 -3.70
N THR A 127 -12.73 7.47 -3.12
CA THR A 127 -12.03 6.24 -2.70
C THR A 127 -11.50 5.44 -3.89
N LEU A 128 -12.28 5.33 -4.97
CA LEU A 128 -11.95 4.54 -6.16
C LEU A 128 -11.02 5.28 -7.15
N LEU A 129 -11.02 6.60 -7.12
CA LEU A 129 -10.32 7.42 -8.09
C LEU A 129 -8.82 7.11 -8.18
N PRO A 130 -8.07 7.04 -7.05
CA PRO A 130 -6.63 6.82 -7.08
C PRO A 130 -6.21 5.34 -7.15
N LYS A 131 -7.10 4.41 -7.51
CA LYS A 131 -6.84 2.95 -7.55
C LYS A 131 -5.64 2.52 -8.40
N SER A 132 -5.22 3.35 -9.35
CA SER A 132 -4.15 3.04 -10.31
C SER A 132 -2.78 3.60 -9.90
N VAL A 133 -2.67 4.11 -8.69
CA VAL A 133 -1.43 4.65 -8.11
C VAL A 133 -0.92 3.71 -7.02
N THR A 134 0.32 3.91 -6.56
CA THR A 134 0.86 3.11 -5.44
C THR A 134 0.04 3.31 -4.18
N THR A 135 -0.16 2.25 -3.40
CA THR A 135 -1.02 2.26 -2.20
C THR A 135 -0.77 3.45 -1.27
N ALA A 136 0.51 3.81 -1.03
CA ALA A 136 0.84 4.92 -0.16
C ALA A 136 0.30 6.26 -0.68
N ILE A 137 0.55 6.55 -1.97
CA ILE A 137 0.10 7.79 -2.61
C ILE A 137 -1.43 7.79 -2.76
N SER A 138 -2.01 6.65 -3.12
CA SER A 138 -3.47 6.54 -3.29
C SER A 138 -4.24 6.80 -2.00
N MET A 139 -3.72 6.35 -0.87
CA MET A 139 -4.34 6.59 0.45
C MET A 139 -4.33 8.08 0.82
N ASP A 140 -3.22 8.78 0.59
CA ASP A 140 -3.10 10.21 0.87
C ASP A 140 -4.01 11.03 -0.05
N VAL A 141 -4.01 10.73 -1.35
CA VAL A 141 -4.89 11.40 -2.32
C VAL A 141 -6.37 11.16 -2.01
N ALA A 142 -6.75 9.92 -1.65
CA ALA A 142 -8.13 9.62 -1.27
C ALA A 142 -8.55 10.38 -0.01
N ALA A 143 -7.68 10.48 0.99
CA ALA A 143 -7.94 11.25 2.21
C ALA A 143 -8.16 12.75 1.92
N GLU A 144 -7.35 13.35 1.05
CA GLU A 144 -7.50 14.75 0.64
C GLU A 144 -8.78 15.00 -0.16
N LEU A 145 -9.23 14.02 -0.95
CA LEU A 145 -10.47 14.10 -1.72
C LEU A 145 -11.73 13.77 -0.90
N GLY A 146 -11.59 13.46 0.38
CA GLY A 146 -12.69 13.06 1.26
C GLY A 146 -13.16 11.62 1.08
N GLY A 147 -12.32 10.75 0.52
CA GLY A 147 -12.55 9.32 0.41
C GLY A 147 -12.05 8.54 1.63
N ILE A 148 -12.34 7.24 1.66
CA ILE A 148 -11.94 6.33 2.73
C ILE A 148 -10.55 5.75 2.43
N ALA A 149 -9.50 6.37 2.98
CA ALA A 149 -8.10 6.00 2.72
C ALA A 149 -7.81 4.50 2.99
N ALA A 150 -8.38 3.93 4.06
CA ALA A 150 -8.19 2.51 4.38
C ALA A 150 -8.78 1.59 3.31
N LEU A 151 -9.89 1.95 2.70
CA LEU A 151 -10.53 1.19 1.63
C LEU A 151 -9.74 1.33 0.33
N THR A 152 -9.26 2.54 0.03
CA THR A 152 -8.37 2.80 -1.12
C THR A 152 -7.09 1.96 -1.05
N GLY A 153 -6.52 1.79 0.12
CA GLY A 153 -5.33 0.95 0.32
C GLY A 153 -5.57 -0.55 0.13
N ALA A 154 -6.84 -1.01 0.16
CA ALA A 154 -7.21 -2.41 -0.03
C ALA A 154 -7.62 -2.75 -1.48
N ILE A 155 -7.88 -1.73 -2.32
CA ILE A 155 -8.26 -1.84 -3.73
C ILE A 155 -7.02 -1.80 -4.62
#